data_fc5bc9a95dc11cac9dac00beb263bdf3
#
_entry.id   fc5bc9a95dc11cac9dac00beb263bdf3
#
_cell.length_a   1.000
_cell.length_b   1.000
_cell.length_c   1.000
_cell.angle_alpha   90.00
_cell.angle_beta   90.00
_cell.angle_gamma   90.00
#
_symmetry.space_group_name_H-M   'P 1'
#
loop_
_entity.id
_entity.type
_entity.pdbx_description
1 polymer ?
#
loop_
_entity_poly.entity_id
_entity_poly.type
_entity_poly.pdbx_seq_one_letter_code
_entity_poly.pdbx_strand_id
1 'polypeptide(L)'
;MPKSLRTPRQERLQALLAEVRKARKLTQSDVAERLNRPQSFVAKYEGGERRLDVVEFVEVAEALETDPCALLSNLLHADEPLPPAIQGRRPRRTRA
;
A
#
# COMPACT_ATOMS: atom_id res chain seq x y z
N MET A 1 -6.91 19.76 -16.52
CA MET A 1 -6.34 19.39 -16.20
C MET A 1 -6.31 18.34 -15.64
N PRO A 2 -5.79 17.73 -15.67
CA PRO A 2 -5.86 16.56 -15.27
C PRO A 2 -5.36 16.45 -14.04
N LYS A 3 -5.53 16.22 -13.21
CA LYS A 3 -5.23 16.10 -12.11
C LYS A 3 -5.23 14.84 -11.76
N SER A 4 -5.19 14.01 -12.46
CA SER A 4 -5.49 12.66 -12.19
C SER A 4 -4.53 11.95 -11.26
N LEU A 5 -3.30 12.36 -11.14
CA LEU A 5 -2.39 11.71 -10.24
C LEU A 5 -2.49 12.17 -8.80
N ARG A 6 -3.23 13.26 -8.57
CA ARG A 6 -3.21 13.83 -7.24
C ARG A 6 -4.57 14.13 -6.66
N THR A 7 -5.42 13.15 -6.66
CA THR A 7 -6.69 13.31 -5.97
C THR A 7 -6.46 13.05 -4.48
N PRO A 8 -7.34 13.54 -3.61
CA PRO A 8 -7.21 13.27 -2.18
C PRO A 8 -7.19 11.78 -1.86
N ARG A 9 -7.98 10.99 -2.58
CA ARG A 9 -8.00 9.55 -2.33
C ARG A 9 -6.68 8.92 -2.78
N GLN A 10 -6.10 9.41 -3.86
CA GLN A 10 -4.81 8.91 -4.31
C GLN A 10 -3.72 9.25 -3.30
N GLU A 11 -3.76 10.46 -2.76
CA GLU A 11 -2.79 10.84 -1.73
C GLU A 11 -2.95 10.01 -0.47
N ARG A 12 -4.19 9.69 -0.14
CA ARG A 12 -4.45 8.83 1.00
C ARG A 12 -3.85 7.45 0.79
N LEU A 13 -3.98 6.91 -0.42
CA LEU A 13 -3.41 5.60 -0.72
C LEU A 13 -1.89 5.63 -0.59
N GLN A 14 -1.26 6.68 -1.11
CA GLN A 14 0.18 6.79 -1.01
C GLN A 14 0.63 6.79 0.45
N ALA A 15 -0.02 7.59 1.27
CA ALA A 15 0.32 7.67 2.68
C ALA A 15 0.10 6.35 3.39
N LEU A 16 -1.00 5.69 3.06
CA LEU A 16 -1.34 4.42 3.67
C LEU A 16 -0.28 3.36 3.39
N LEU A 17 0.13 3.27 2.13
CA LEU A 17 1.12 2.27 1.77
C LEU A 17 2.47 2.55 2.43
N ALA A 18 2.85 3.82 2.52
CA ALA A 18 4.09 4.18 3.19
C ALA A 18 4.02 3.87 4.68
N GLU A 19 2.86 4.12 5.30
CA GLU A 19 2.68 3.84 6.71
C GLU A 19 2.80 2.35 6.99
N VAL A 20 2.18 1.53 6.15
CA VAL A 20 2.24 0.09 6.34
C VAL A 20 3.67 -0.41 6.17
N ARG A 21 4.37 0.11 5.15
CA ARG A 21 5.76 -0.27 4.95
C ARG A 21 6.60 0.04 6.19
N LYS A 22 6.44 1.24 6.71
CA LYS A 22 7.23 1.65 7.88
C LYS A 22 6.86 0.85 9.12
N ALA A 23 5.58 0.53 9.26
CA ALA A 23 5.13 -0.29 10.38
C ALA A 23 5.74 -1.68 10.34
N ARG A 24 6.03 -2.17 9.14
CA ARG A 24 6.69 -3.45 8.96
C ARG A 24 8.20 -3.33 9.03
N LYS A 25 8.70 -2.12 9.21
CA LYS A 25 10.16 -1.86 9.30
C LYS A 25 10.87 -2.26 8.03
N LEU A 26 10.23 -1.99 6.91
CA LEU A 26 10.82 -2.27 5.60
C LEU A 26 11.23 -0.98 4.95
N THR A 27 12.36 -1.00 4.26
CA THR A 27 12.75 0.14 3.45
C THR A 27 12.09 0.03 2.09
N GLN A 28 12.15 1.10 1.30
CA GLN A 28 11.65 1.04 -0.07
C GLN A 28 12.41 -0.01 -0.87
N SER A 29 13.69 -0.14 -0.62
CA SER A 29 14.47 -1.17 -1.32
C SER A 29 14.03 -2.56 -0.94
N ASP A 30 13.68 -2.78 0.32
CA ASP A 30 13.20 -4.09 0.74
C ASP A 30 11.93 -4.47 -0.01
N VAL A 31 11.00 -3.53 -0.14
CA VAL A 31 9.75 -3.80 -0.83
C VAL A 31 10.02 -4.03 -2.31
N ALA A 32 10.89 -3.21 -2.90
CA ALA A 32 11.22 -3.35 -4.30
C ALA A 32 11.80 -4.73 -4.59
N GLU A 33 12.65 -5.21 -3.70
CA GLU A 33 13.23 -6.52 -3.85
C GLU A 33 12.16 -7.60 -3.83
N ARG A 34 11.22 -7.49 -2.93
CA ARG A 34 10.12 -8.46 -2.86
C ARG A 34 9.25 -8.42 -4.11
N LEU A 35 9.13 -7.24 -4.72
CA LEU A 35 8.34 -7.08 -5.92
C LEU A 35 9.12 -7.42 -7.19
N ASN A 36 10.42 -7.62 -7.04
CA ASN A 36 11.29 -7.84 -8.18
C ASN A 36 11.25 -6.64 -9.13
N ARG A 37 11.29 -5.46 -8.55
CA ARG A 37 11.24 -4.20 -9.27
C ARG A 37 12.32 -3.27 -8.74
N PRO A 38 12.69 -2.24 -9.49
CA PRO A 38 13.68 -1.30 -8.97
C PRO A 38 13.10 -0.47 -7.82
N GLN A 39 13.98 0.01 -6.97
CA GLN A 39 13.56 0.82 -5.84
C GLN A 39 12.80 2.06 -6.29
N SER A 40 13.12 2.57 -7.48
CA SER A 40 12.40 3.74 -8.00
C SER A 40 10.92 3.47 -8.20
N PHE A 41 10.53 2.22 -8.45
CA PHE A 41 9.11 1.90 -8.56
C PHE A 41 8.38 2.23 -7.25
N VAL A 42 8.95 1.82 -6.13
CA VAL A 42 8.34 2.08 -4.83
C VAL A 42 8.37 3.57 -4.52
N ALA A 43 9.50 4.21 -4.79
CA ALA A 43 9.61 5.64 -4.54
C ALA A 43 8.57 6.42 -5.32
N LYS A 44 8.29 6.01 -6.54
CA LYS A 44 7.36 6.74 -7.38
C LYS A 44 5.91 6.56 -6.95
N TYR A 45 5.53 5.33 -6.56
CA TYR A 45 4.14 5.20 -6.14
C TYR A 45 3.91 5.84 -4.78
N GLU A 46 4.91 5.84 -3.90
CA GLU A 46 4.75 6.51 -2.61
C GLU A 46 4.82 8.02 -2.76
N GLY A 47 5.57 8.48 -3.75
CA GLY A 47 5.74 9.92 -3.97
C GLY A 47 4.68 10.55 -4.84
N GLY A 48 3.75 9.77 -5.34
CA GLY A 48 2.67 10.31 -6.14
C GLY A 48 2.99 10.51 -7.61
N GLU A 49 4.12 9.99 -8.07
CA GLU A 49 4.49 10.12 -9.47
C GLU A 49 3.95 8.99 -10.32
N ARG A 50 3.39 7.97 -9.70
CA ARG A 50 2.89 6.84 -10.43
C ARG A 50 1.73 6.23 -9.68
N ARG A 51 0.69 5.89 -10.40
CA ARG A 51 -0.44 5.17 -9.81
C ARG A 51 -0.20 3.67 -9.97
N LEU A 52 -0.83 2.91 -9.11
CA LEU A 52 -0.78 1.45 -9.19
C LEU A 52 -2.07 0.96 -9.84
N ASP A 53 -1.94 0.00 -10.74
CA ASP A 53 -3.15 -0.67 -11.18
C ASP A 53 -3.54 -1.71 -10.12
N VAL A 54 -4.68 -2.36 -10.33
CA VAL A 54 -5.21 -3.28 -9.33
C VAL A 54 -4.27 -4.45 -9.08
N VAL A 55 -3.69 -5.00 -10.13
CA VAL A 55 -2.79 -6.13 -9.96
C VAL A 55 -1.54 -5.71 -9.22
N GLU A 56 -0.99 -4.56 -9.58
CA GLU A 56 0.18 -4.04 -8.87
C GLU A 56 -0.14 -3.77 -7.40
N PHE A 57 -1.33 -3.25 -7.15
CA PHE A 57 -1.75 -2.98 -5.77
C PHE A 57 -1.78 -4.26 -4.95
N VAL A 58 -2.32 -5.33 -5.51
CA VAL A 58 -2.36 -6.61 -4.81
C VAL A 58 -0.95 -7.11 -4.55
N GLU A 59 -0.07 -6.99 -5.54
CA GLU A 59 1.31 -7.43 -5.37
C GLU A 59 2.03 -6.63 -4.28
N VAL A 60 1.79 -5.32 -4.25
CA VAL A 60 2.38 -4.49 -3.21
C VAL A 60 1.87 -4.91 -1.85
N ALA A 61 0.56 -5.15 -1.73
CA ALA A 61 -0.02 -5.56 -0.46
C ALA A 61 0.61 -6.88 0.02
N GLU A 62 0.81 -7.80 -0.90
CA GLU A 62 1.43 -9.07 -0.55
C GLU A 62 2.88 -8.88 -0.13
N ALA A 63 3.60 -8.01 -0.81
CA ALA A 63 4.98 -7.73 -0.44
C ALA A 63 5.06 -7.10 0.95
N LEU A 64 4.05 -6.34 1.32
CA LEU A 64 3.96 -5.71 2.64
C LEU A 64 3.35 -6.64 3.68
N GLU A 65 2.97 -7.85 3.26
CA GLU A 65 2.37 -8.83 4.15
C GLU A 65 1.10 -8.30 4.80
N THR A 66 0.26 -7.66 4.00
CA THR A 66 -0.97 -7.13 4.50
C THR A 66 -2.11 -7.50 3.56
N ASP A 67 -3.31 -7.47 4.09
CA ASP A 67 -4.49 -7.85 3.34
C ASP A 67 -4.92 -6.71 2.42
N PRO A 68 -4.94 -6.91 1.11
CA PRO A 68 -5.35 -5.82 0.21
C PRO A 68 -6.79 -5.38 0.47
N CYS A 69 -7.65 -6.27 0.92
CA CYS A 69 -9.03 -5.87 1.22
C CYS A 69 -9.09 -4.93 2.42
N ALA A 70 -8.23 -5.16 3.42
CA ALA A 70 -8.16 -4.25 4.55
C ALA A 70 -7.64 -2.88 4.14
N LEU A 71 -6.67 -2.85 3.22
CA LEU A 71 -6.18 -1.59 2.72
C LEU A 71 -7.26 -0.82 1.98
N LEU A 72 -8.02 -1.51 1.14
CA LEU A 72 -9.10 -0.85 0.43
C LEU A 72 -10.17 -0.34 1.37
N SER A 73 -10.48 -1.11 2.40
CA SER A 73 -11.46 -0.69 3.38
C SER A 73 -11.01 0.59 4.07
N ASN A 74 -9.73 0.66 4.44
CA ASN A 74 -9.21 1.86 5.06
C ASN A 74 -9.25 3.04 4.10
N LEU A 75 -8.96 2.79 2.84
CA LEU A 75 -8.99 3.85 1.85
C LEU A 75 -10.39 4.43 1.70
N LEU A 76 -11.39 3.55 1.74
CA LEU A 76 -12.78 3.99 1.63
C LEU A 76 -13.26 4.73 2.88
N HIS A 77 -12.65 4.45 4.03
CA HIS A 77 -13.03 5.07 5.29
C HIS A 77 -11.86 5.88 5.82
N ALA A 78 -11.52 6.93 5.08
CA ALA A 78 -10.27 7.64 5.31
C ALA A 78 -10.13 8.26 6.69
N ASP A 79 -11.24 8.46 7.38
CA ASP A 79 -11.18 9.07 8.70
C ASP A 79 -10.91 8.09 9.82
N GLU A 80 -10.85 6.82 9.50
CA GLU A 80 -10.67 5.80 10.51
C GLU A 80 -9.21 5.42 10.66
N PRO A 81 -8.80 4.98 11.84
CA PRO A 81 -7.43 4.53 12.00
C PRO A 81 -7.21 3.24 11.24
N LEU A 82 -5.95 2.89 11.04
CA LEU A 82 -5.64 1.66 10.35
C LEU A 82 -6.17 0.47 11.14
N PRO A 83 -6.77 -0.50 10.48
CA PRO A 83 -7.22 -1.70 11.15
C PRO A 83 -6.03 -2.52 11.66
N PRO A 84 -6.24 -3.33 12.67
CA PRO A 84 -5.16 -4.17 13.19
C PRO A 84 -4.55 -5.09 12.13
N ALA A 85 -5.33 -5.53 11.16
CA ALA A 85 -4.82 -6.39 10.09
C ALA A 85 -3.73 -5.71 9.30
N ILE A 86 -3.73 -4.40 9.24
CA ILE A 86 -2.71 -3.67 8.53
C ILE A 86 -1.54 -3.36 9.43
N GLN A 87 -1.82 -3.06 10.67
CA GLN A 87 -0.77 -2.65 11.60
C GLN A 87 0.07 -3.80 12.09
N GLY A 88 -0.51 -4.97 12.23
CA GLY A 88 0.16 -6.11 12.78
C GLY A 88 0.56 -7.08 11.72
N ARG A 89 0.26 -8.40 11.94
CA ARG A 89 0.61 -9.36 11.01
C ARG A 89 -0.55 -9.61 10.16
N ARG A 90 -0.40 -10.25 9.08
CA ARG A 90 -1.48 -10.50 8.21
C ARG A 90 -2.50 -11.35 8.85
N PRO A 91 -3.72 -11.15 8.56
CA PRO A 91 -4.80 -11.94 9.14
C PRO A 91 -4.72 -13.36 8.64
N ARG A 92 -5.16 -14.30 9.50
CA ARG A 92 -5.14 -15.60 9.16
C ARG A 92 -6.20 -15.85 8.30
N ARG A 93 -6.15 -16.61 7.41
CA ARG A 93 -7.12 -16.87 6.54
C ARG A 93 -7.93 -17.81 6.97
N THR A 94 -8.86 -17.77 7.01
CA THR A 94 -9.63 -18.73 7.53
C THR A 94 -10.15 -19.44 6.55
N ARG A 95 -10.36 -20.04 6.18
CA ARG A 95 -10.89 -20.70 5.48
C ARG A 95 -11.55 -21.08 5.41
N ALA A 96 -11.87 -21.07 5.19
CA ALA A 96 -12.42 -21.58 5.06
C ALA A 96 -12.68 -22.01 4.65
#